data_fd937136f613741f037fb422737302ac
#
_entry.id   fd937136f613741f037fb422737302ac
#
_cell.length_a   1.000
_cell.length_b   1.000
_cell.length_c   1.000
_cell.angle_alpha   90.00
_cell.angle_beta   90.00
_cell.angle_gamma   90.00
#
_symmetry.space_group_name_H-M   'P 1'
#
loop_
_entity.id
_entity.type
_entity.pdbx_description
1 polymer ?
#
loop_
_entity_poly.entity_id
_entity_poly.type
_entity_poly.pdbx_seq_one_letter_code
_entity_poly.pdbx_strand_id
1 'polypeptide(L)'
;MIKITRTIMNPSWNNVRADFPILHQQVNGKPLVYLDNGATSQKPRGVVEALVHYYERDNSNVHRGLHTLSMRATDAYEGARTRVAKFINAADPAEVIFTRGTTESINLVARSWGHAHLKPGDVVLTTEFEHHSNLI
;
A
#
# COMPACT_ATOMS: atom_id res chain seq x y z
N MET A 1 -35.97 7.39 -5.30
CA MET A 1 -34.89 8.37 -5.18
C MET A 1 -34.35 8.27 -3.75
N ILE A 2 -33.31 7.44 -3.51
CA ILE A 2 -32.78 7.18 -2.18
C ILE A 2 -31.70 8.23 -1.91
N LYS A 3 -31.97 9.17 -0.97
CA LYS A 3 -30.99 10.12 -0.47
C LYS A 3 -30.03 9.36 0.45
N ILE A 4 -28.83 9.03 -0.04
CA ILE A 4 -27.72 8.56 0.81
C ILE A 4 -27.13 9.81 1.45
N THR A 5 -27.55 10.12 2.65
CA THR A 5 -26.90 11.12 3.51
C THR A 5 -25.63 10.47 4.06
N ARG A 6 -24.51 10.61 3.36
CA ARG A 6 -23.21 10.31 3.92
C ARG A 6 -22.91 11.36 4.99
N THR A 7 -23.08 11.01 6.25
CA THR A 7 -22.50 11.79 7.35
C THR A 7 -20.99 11.64 7.22
N ILE A 8 -20.34 12.62 6.60
CA ILE A 8 -18.89 12.75 6.64
C ILE A 8 -18.57 13.15 8.08
N MET A 9 -18.25 12.16 8.92
CA MET A 9 -17.59 12.45 10.19
C MET A 9 -16.25 13.07 9.85
N ASN A 10 -16.15 14.36 10.06
CA ASN A 10 -14.89 15.10 9.93
C ASN A 10 -14.02 14.67 11.12
N PRO A 11 -13.07 13.74 10.98
CA PRO A 11 -12.21 13.37 12.09
C PRO A 11 -11.43 14.63 12.48
N SER A 12 -11.45 14.99 13.76
CA SER A 12 -10.57 16.07 14.19
C SER A 12 -9.14 15.63 13.85
N TRP A 13 -8.38 16.47 13.16
CA TRP A 13 -6.99 16.18 12.75
C TRP A 13 -6.09 15.81 13.94
N ASN A 14 -6.42 16.29 15.13
CA ASN A 14 -5.74 15.92 16.37
C ASN A 14 -5.91 14.43 16.69
N ASN A 15 -7.07 13.85 16.45
CA ASN A 15 -7.30 12.42 16.67
C ASN A 15 -6.51 11.57 15.65
N VAL A 16 -6.49 12.00 14.37
CA VAL A 16 -5.69 11.30 13.35
C VAL A 16 -4.20 11.34 13.67
N ARG A 17 -3.68 12.51 14.12
CA ARG A 17 -2.27 12.64 14.51
C ARG A 17 -1.89 11.72 15.67
N ALA A 18 -2.82 11.46 16.59
CA ALA A 18 -2.59 10.59 17.74
C ALA A 18 -2.31 9.13 17.34
N ASP A 19 -2.78 8.69 16.17
CA ASP A 19 -2.53 7.34 15.65
C ASP A 19 -1.10 7.11 15.15
N PHE A 20 -0.30 8.17 14.99
CA PHE A 20 1.06 8.09 14.46
C PHE A 20 2.10 8.31 15.57
N PRO A 21 2.67 7.25 16.16
CA PRO A 21 3.60 7.35 17.29
C PRO A 21 4.80 8.25 17.05
N ILE A 22 5.35 8.21 15.84
CA ILE A 22 6.52 9.02 15.45
C ILE A 22 6.28 10.52 15.56
N LEU A 23 5.05 10.98 15.44
CA LEU A 23 4.71 12.40 15.48
C LEU A 23 4.65 12.97 16.91
N HIS A 24 4.77 12.11 17.95
CA HIS A 24 4.70 12.52 19.35
C HIS A 24 6.06 12.99 19.91
N GLN A 25 7.11 12.97 19.11
CA GLN A 25 8.43 13.40 19.50
C GLN A 25 8.66 14.91 19.29
N GLN A 26 9.72 15.41 19.90
CA GLN A 26 10.21 16.77 19.69
C GLN A 26 11.53 16.74 18.92
N VAL A 27 11.72 17.74 18.07
CA VAL A 27 12.97 17.99 17.36
C VAL A 27 13.38 19.44 17.66
N ASN A 28 14.59 19.63 18.17
CA ASN A 28 15.09 20.95 18.60
C ASN A 28 14.14 21.67 19.58
N GLY A 29 13.55 20.92 20.52
CA GLY A 29 12.65 21.45 21.54
C GLY A 29 11.27 21.87 21.05
N LYS A 30 10.89 21.52 19.80
CA LYS A 30 9.58 21.80 19.21
C LYS A 30 8.89 20.51 18.78
N PRO A 31 7.55 20.44 18.79
CA PRO A 31 6.81 19.29 18.26
C PRO A 31 7.23 19.02 16.81
N LEU A 32 7.43 17.73 16.48
CA LEU A 32 7.79 17.33 15.12
C LEU A 32 6.71 17.75 14.12
N VAL A 33 7.15 18.47 13.08
CA VAL A 33 6.38 18.70 11.85
C VAL A 33 7.05 17.89 10.75
N TYR A 34 6.31 16.95 10.16
CA TYR A 34 6.80 16.07 9.10
C TYR A 34 6.05 16.35 7.79
N LEU A 35 6.74 16.81 6.76
CA LEU A 35 6.16 17.22 5.48
C LEU A 35 6.69 16.43 4.28
N ASP A 36 7.50 15.39 4.52
CA ASP A 36 8.15 14.60 3.48
C ASP A 36 7.44 13.26 3.21
N ASN A 37 6.09 13.27 3.24
CA ASN A 37 5.29 12.07 2.97
C ASN A 37 5.38 11.60 1.51
N GLY A 38 5.80 12.46 0.59
CA GLY A 38 6.04 12.09 -0.81
C GLY A 38 7.17 11.06 -0.95
N ALA A 39 8.22 11.18 -0.14
CA ALA A 39 9.31 10.22 -0.09
C ALA A 39 9.00 9.04 0.85
N THR A 40 8.50 9.31 2.05
CA THR A 40 8.25 8.27 3.06
C THR A 40 7.00 8.60 3.88
N SER A 41 5.94 7.85 3.71
CA SER A 41 4.75 7.97 4.55
C SER A 41 4.98 7.37 5.93
N GLN A 42 4.61 8.09 6.98
CA GLN A 42 4.66 7.59 8.34
C GLN A 42 3.62 6.50 8.58
N LYS A 43 3.90 5.61 9.53
CA LYS A 43 3.06 4.45 9.79
C LYS A 43 2.19 4.68 11.02
N PRO A 44 0.87 4.48 10.93
CA PRO A 44 0.01 4.50 12.10
C PRO A 44 0.30 3.31 13.01
N ARG A 45 -0.08 3.45 14.29
CA ARG A 45 0.10 2.43 15.32
C ARG A 45 -0.36 1.05 14.88
N GLY A 46 -1.56 0.94 14.29
CA GLY A 46 -2.09 -0.35 13.85
C GLY A 46 -1.23 -1.07 12.81
N VAL A 47 -0.51 -0.32 11.93
CA VAL A 47 0.44 -0.93 10.99
C VAL A 47 1.68 -1.45 11.71
N VAL A 48 2.21 -0.68 12.67
CA VAL A 48 3.37 -1.10 13.48
C VAL A 48 3.03 -2.36 14.28
N GLU A 49 1.89 -2.35 14.96
CA GLU A 49 1.39 -3.48 15.76
C GLU A 49 1.13 -4.74 14.92
N ALA A 50 0.61 -4.58 13.70
CA ALA A 50 0.40 -5.70 12.79
C ALA A 50 1.72 -6.36 12.38
N LEU A 51 2.78 -5.57 12.11
CA LEU A 51 4.10 -6.10 11.82
C LEU A 51 4.72 -6.84 13.01
N VAL A 52 4.64 -6.26 14.21
CA VAL A 52 5.11 -6.88 15.45
C VAL A 52 4.37 -8.20 15.67
N HIS A 53 3.03 -8.19 15.62
CA HIS A 53 2.22 -9.40 15.78
C HIS A 53 2.60 -10.49 14.79
N TYR A 54 2.78 -10.13 13.51
CA TYR A 54 3.17 -11.10 12.49
C TYR A 54 4.50 -11.77 12.81
N TYR A 55 5.53 -11.00 13.12
CA TYR A 55 6.85 -11.56 13.42
C TYR A 55 6.90 -12.35 14.72
N GLU A 56 6.16 -11.95 15.72
CA GLU A 56 6.13 -12.66 17.02
C GLU A 56 5.27 -13.93 17.01
N ARG A 57 4.28 -14.03 16.09
CA ARG A 57 3.26 -15.07 16.20
C ARG A 57 2.98 -15.89 14.96
N ASP A 58 3.04 -15.31 13.77
CA ASP A 58 2.52 -15.93 12.55
C ASP A 58 3.54 -15.97 11.41
N ASN A 59 4.79 -15.53 11.64
CA ASN A 59 5.81 -15.47 10.59
C ASN A 59 6.07 -16.84 9.96
N SER A 60 5.63 -17.03 8.74
CA SER A 60 5.76 -18.28 7.98
C SER A 60 5.62 -18.05 6.48
N ASN A 61 5.96 -19.07 5.70
CA ASN A 61 5.77 -19.06 4.25
C ASN A 61 4.28 -18.99 3.89
N VAL A 62 3.95 -17.99 3.08
CA VAL A 62 2.62 -17.83 2.48
C VAL A 62 2.46 -18.87 1.36
N HIS A 63 1.29 -19.50 1.24
CA HIS A 63 0.87 -20.46 0.21
C HIS A 63 1.59 -21.81 0.16
N ARG A 64 2.61 -22.07 0.98
CA ARG A 64 3.46 -23.26 0.79
C ARG A 64 3.48 -24.23 1.97
N GLY A 65 2.97 -23.86 3.12
CA GLY A 65 2.99 -24.72 4.29
C GLY A 65 1.62 -25.30 4.60
N LEU A 66 1.60 -26.55 5.08
CA LEU A 66 0.38 -27.21 5.55
C LEU A 66 0.15 -27.07 7.06
N HIS A 67 1.06 -26.36 7.76
CA HIS A 67 0.96 -26.16 9.20
C HIS A 67 0.26 -24.85 9.54
N THR A 68 -0.22 -24.75 10.78
CA THR A 68 -1.08 -23.66 11.27
C THR A 68 -0.53 -22.26 11.00
N LEU A 69 0.77 -22.01 11.20
CA LEU A 69 1.35 -20.67 10.97
C LEU A 69 1.29 -20.29 9.50
N SER A 70 1.57 -21.22 8.58
CA SER A 70 1.49 -20.94 7.15
C SER A 70 0.05 -20.67 6.70
N MET A 71 -0.93 -21.37 7.26
CA MET A 71 -2.34 -21.08 6.98
C MET A 71 -2.72 -19.68 7.45
N ARG A 72 -2.37 -19.29 8.69
CA ARG A 72 -2.63 -17.93 9.22
C ARG A 72 -1.96 -16.84 8.40
N ALA A 73 -0.70 -17.04 8.02
CA ALA A 73 0.03 -16.10 7.17
C ALA A 73 -0.63 -15.97 5.79
N THR A 74 -1.09 -17.07 5.20
CA THR A 74 -1.81 -17.08 3.92
C THR A 74 -3.15 -16.35 4.03
N ASP A 75 -3.94 -16.66 5.06
CA ASP A 75 -5.25 -16.01 5.29
C ASP A 75 -5.09 -14.50 5.49
N ALA A 76 -4.08 -14.07 6.23
CA ALA A 76 -3.79 -12.65 6.44
C ALA A 76 -3.38 -11.96 5.14
N TYR A 77 -2.52 -12.59 4.33
CA TYR A 77 -2.05 -12.08 3.05
C TYR A 77 -3.18 -11.95 2.02
N GLU A 78 -3.98 -13.00 1.84
CA GLU A 78 -5.10 -12.99 0.90
C GLU A 78 -6.26 -12.10 1.39
N GLY A 79 -6.46 -12.03 2.71
CA GLY A 79 -7.39 -11.08 3.32
C GLY A 79 -6.99 -9.62 3.04
N ALA A 80 -5.69 -9.29 3.09
CA ALA A 80 -5.19 -7.98 2.71
C ALA A 80 -5.42 -7.70 1.22
N ARG A 81 -5.11 -8.66 0.33
CA ARG A 81 -5.37 -8.58 -1.11
C ARG A 81 -6.83 -8.25 -1.41
N THR A 82 -7.74 -8.99 -0.80
CA THR A 82 -9.19 -8.79 -0.94
C THR A 82 -9.64 -7.40 -0.48
N ARG A 83 -9.07 -6.89 0.62
CA ARG A 83 -9.37 -5.53 1.11
C ARG A 83 -8.89 -4.45 0.14
N VAL A 84 -7.69 -4.62 -0.42
CA VAL A 84 -7.16 -3.68 -1.43
C VAL A 84 -8.03 -3.72 -2.69
N ALA A 85 -8.38 -4.91 -3.19
CA ALA A 85 -9.26 -5.06 -4.34
C ALA A 85 -10.60 -4.31 -4.14
N LYS A 86 -11.24 -4.49 -2.99
CA LYS A 86 -12.47 -3.75 -2.65
C LYS A 86 -12.27 -2.25 -2.58
N PHE A 87 -11.14 -1.79 -2.03
CA PHE A 87 -10.84 -0.37 -1.90
C PHE A 87 -10.68 0.33 -3.25
N ILE A 88 -10.01 -0.32 -4.20
CA ILE A 88 -9.81 0.21 -5.56
C ILE A 88 -10.93 -0.16 -6.53
N ASN A 89 -11.97 -0.87 -6.05
CA ASN A 89 -13.09 -1.35 -6.87
C ASN A 89 -12.65 -2.30 -8.00
N ALA A 90 -11.64 -3.13 -7.76
CA ALA A 90 -11.26 -4.21 -8.66
C ALA A 90 -12.34 -5.31 -8.67
N ALA A 91 -12.56 -5.94 -9.81
CA ALA A 91 -13.56 -6.98 -9.98
C ALA A 91 -13.13 -8.31 -9.31
N ASP A 92 -11.83 -8.60 -9.33
CA ASP A 92 -11.24 -9.81 -8.77
C ASP A 92 -9.99 -9.48 -7.94
N PRO A 93 -9.79 -10.11 -6.76
CA PRO A 93 -8.53 -9.98 -6.01
C PRO A 93 -7.28 -10.35 -6.81
N ALA A 94 -7.37 -11.19 -7.83
CA ALA A 94 -6.27 -11.53 -8.73
C ALA A 94 -5.72 -10.33 -9.53
N GLU A 95 -6.51 -9.24 -9.66
CA GLU A 95 -6.05 -7.98 -10.28
C GLU A 95 -5.07 -7.20 -9.38
N VAL A 96 -4.93 -7.58 -8.10
CA VAL A 96 -4.03 -6.94 -7.15
C VAL A 96 -2.75 -7.73 -7.03
N ILE A 97 -1.64 -7.15 -7.46
CA ILE A 97 -0.30 -7.72 -7.36
C ILE A 97 0.52 -6.89 -6.39
N PHE A 98 0.98 -7.50 -5.29
CA PHE A 98 1.89 -6.85 -4.36
C PHE A 98 3.32 -6.89 -4.89
N THR A 99 3.96 -5.72 -4.93
CA THR A 99 5.34 -5.52 -5.37
C THR A 99 6.16 -4.84 -4.29
N ARG A 100 7.47 -4.78 -4.46
CA ARG A 100 8.38 -4.11 -3.52
C ARG A 100 8.38 -2.58 -3.65
N GLY A 101 7.77 -2.05 -4.70
CA GLY A 101 7.67 -0.61 -4.92
C GLY A 101 7.32 -0.25 -6.37
N THR A 102 7.18 1.05 -6.61
CA THR A 102 6.73 1.60 -7.90
C THR A 102 7.61 1.17 -9.07
N THR A 103 8.93 1.17 -8.92
CA THR A 103 9.85 0.75 -9.98
C THR A 103 9.59 -0.70 -10.41
N GLU A 104 9.39 -1.61 -9.46
CA GLU A 104 9.05 -3.00 -9.79
C GLU A 104 7.68 -3.10 -10.48
N SER A 105 6.69 -2.34 -10.01
CA SER A 105 5.35 -2.32 -10.60
C SER A 105 5.37 -1.86 -12.06
N ILE A 106 6.07 -0.77 -12.36
CA ILE A 106 6.18 -0.23 -13.71
C ILE A 106 6.92 -1.22 -14.62
N ASN A 107 8.04 -1.78 -14.16
CA ASN A 107 8.78 -2.79 -14.92
C ASN A 107 7.96 -4.07 -15.15
N LEU A 108 7.14 -4.48 -14.18
CA LEU A 108 6.24 -5.60 -14.34
C LEU A 108 5.23 -5.34 -15.48
N VAL A 109 4.60 -4.16 -15.48
CA VAL A 109 3.66 -3.76 -16.54
C VAL A 109 4.37 -3.68 -17.90
N ALA A 110 5.53 -3.05 -17.96
CA ALA A 110 6.29 -2.93 -19.20
C ALA A 110 6.66 -4.30 -19.80
N ARG A 111 7.16 -5.22 -18.97
CA ARG A 111 7.59 -6.56 -19.40
C ARG A 111 6.45 -7.54 -19.66
N SER A 112 5.32 -7.41 -18.98
CA SER A 112 4.17 -8.29 -19.19
C SER A 112 3.20 -7.72 -20.23
N TRP A 113 2.47 -6.68 -19.86
CA TRP A 113 1.47 -6.07 -20.72
C TRP A 113 2.09 -5.39 -21.94
N GLY A 114 3.18 -4.61 -21.74
CA GLY A 114 3.86 -3.88 -22.80
C GLY A 114 4.35 -4.81 -23.88
N HIS A 115 5.13 -5.85 -23.55
CA HIS A 115 5.61 -6.82 -24.55
C HIS A 115 4.50 -7.59 -25.26
N ALA A 116 3.37 -7.82 -24.61
CA ALA A 116 2.25 -8.54 -25.19
C ALA A 116 1.40 -7.69 -26.14
N HIS A 117 1.33 -6.37 -25.93
CA HIS A 117 0.35 -5.51 -26.59
C HIS A 117 0.98 -4.40 -27.47
N LEU A 118 2.15 -3.88 -27.10
CA LEU A 118 2.81 -2.82 -27.86
C LEU A 118 3.50 -3.39 -29.12
N LYS A 119 3.37 -2.66 -30.23
CA LYS A 119 3.92 -2.99 -31.54
C LYS A 119 4.87 -1.89 -32.01
N PRO A 120 5.77 -2.17 -32.98
CA PRO A 120 6.55 -1.12 -33.62
C PRO A 120 5.66 -0.01 -34.18
N GLY A 121 5.92 1.22 -33.76
CA GLY A 121 5.13 2.41 -34.12
C GLY A 121 4.14 2.87 -33.05
N ASP A 122 3.85 2.07 -32.02
CA ASP A 122 3.08 2.53 -30.87
C ASP A 122 3.88 3.54 -30.04
N VAL A 123 3.17 4.47 -29.39
CA VAL A 123 3.77 5.56 -28.61
C VAL A 123 3.40 5.42 -27.14
N VAL A 124 4.39 5.50 -26.27
CA VAL A 124 4.22 5.66 -24.84
C VAL A 124 4.42 7.14 -24.49
N LEU A 125 3.36 7.79 -24.00
CA LEU A 125 3.43 9.20 -23.62
C LEU A 125 3.85 9.32 -22.15
N THR A 126 4.88 10.15 -21.92
CA THR A 126 5.35 10.53 -20.57
C THR A 126 5.45 12.05 -20.46
N THR A 127 5.63 12.58 -19.25
CA THR A 127 5.87 14.01 -19.02
C THR A 127 7.31 14.27 -18.58
N GLU A 128 7.75 15.53 -18.60
CA GLU A 128 9.07 15.93 -18.09
C GLU A 128 9.13 15.93 -16.55
N PHE A 129 7.97 15.86 -15.88
CA PHE A 129 7.86 15.90 -14.43
C PHE A 129 7.79 14.49 -13.79
N GLU A 130 8.07 13.46 -14.55
CA GLU A 130 8.02 12.09 -14.05
C GLU A 130 9.10 11.81 -13.01
N HIS A 131 8.76 10.97 -12.06
CA HIS A 131 9.74 10.37 -11.18
C HIS A 131 10.66 9.44 -12.00
N HIS A 132 11.96 9.38 -11.67
CA HIS A 132 12.93 8.58 -12.41
C HIS A 132 12.53 7.11 -12.62
N SER A 133 11.73 6.51 -11.73
CA SER A 133 11.20 5.15 -11.91
C SER A 133 10.29 4.99 -13.14
N ASN A 134 9.81 6.08 -13.73
CA ASN A 134 9.03 6.07 -14.97
C ASN A 134 9.89 6.27 -16.22
N LEU A 135 11.16 6.61 -16.07
CA LEU A 135 12.06 6.96 -17.16
C LEU A 135 13.16 5.92 -17.42
N ILE A 136 13.40 4.99 -16.46
CA ILE A 136 14.50 4.01 -16.48
C ILE A 136 13.96 2.60 -16.65
#